data_72ced50a9172940b033a1bbe3c36833f
#
_entry.id   72ced50a9172940b033a1bbe3c36833f
#
_cell.length_a   1.000
_cell.length_b   1.000
_cell.length_c   1.000
_cell.angle_alpha   90.00
_cell.angle_beta   90.00
_cell.angle_gamma   90.00
#
_symmetry.space_group_name_H-M   'P 1'
#
loop_
_entity.id
_entity.type
_entity.pdbx_description
1 polymer ?
#
loop_
_entity_poly.entity_id
_entity_poly.type
_entity_poly.pdbx_seq_one_letter_code
_entity_poly.pdbx_strand_id
1 'polypeptide(L)'
;MKIEYVTNASFLFTFSDGTTVLSDPWYEDGIYHGLLFNYPPMHEKQRTRYLNLKPDYLYISHIHGDHFNPFTLSHFDKDIPI
;
A
#
# COMPACT_ATOMS: atom_id res chain seq x y z
N MET A 1 7.84 17.50 4.79
CA MET A 1 7.35 16.16 4.36
C MET A 1 6.29 15.65 5.31
N LYS A 2 5.26 15.05 4.77
CA LYS A 2 4.20 14.39 5.56
C LYS A 2 4.34 12.89 5.39
N ILE A 3 4.25 12.14 6.52
CA ILE A 3 4.27 10.67 6.51
C ILE A 3 2.97 10.21 7.14
N GLU A 4 2.20 9.41 6.39
CA GLU A 4 0.94 8.85 6.84
C GLU A 4 1.07 7.32 6.89
N TYR A 5 0.84 6.74 8.07
CA TYR A 5 0.83 5.29 8.23
C TYR A 5 -0.45 4.73 7.63
N VAL A 6 -0.30 3.77 6.72
CA VAL A 6 -1.45 3.11 6.07
C VAL A 6 -1.78 1.81 6.80
N THR A 7 -0.93 0.83 6.71
CA THR A 7 -1.05 -0.44 7.43
C THR A 7 0.23 -1.26 7.27
N ASN A 8 0.57 -2.07 8.25
CA ASN A 8 1.74 -2.95 8.23
C ASN A 8 3.01 -2.16 7.87
N ALA A 9 3.68 -2.46 6.78
CA ALA A 9 4.86 -1.74 6.30
C ALA A 9 4.52 -0.64 5.30
N SER A 10 3.23 -0.40 5.05
CA SER A 10 2.78 0.58 4.06
C SER A 10 2.66 1.98 4.66
N PHE A 11 3.33 2.95 4.02
CA PHE A 11 3.28 4.36 4.38
C PHE A 11 3.04 5.20 3.14
N LEU A 12 2.31 6.28 3.31
CA LEU A 12 2.15 7.29 2.27
C LEU A 12 3.04 8.48 2.61
N PHE A 13 4.01 8.76 1.76
CA PHE A 13 4.92 9.91 1.90
C PHE A 13 4.47 11.02 0.97
N THR A 14 4.34 12.21 1.51
CA THR A 14 4.07 13.42 0.71
C THR A 14 5.24 14.38 0.90
N PHE A 15 5.96 14.65 -0.18
CA PHE A 15 7.11 15.54 -0.16
C PHE A 15 6.69 17.00 -0.28
N SER A 16 7.61 17.91 0.00
CA SER A 16 7.31 19.35 0.02
C SER A 16 6.86 19.91 -1.33
N ASP A 17 7.24 19.27 -2.43
CA ASP A 17 6.81 19.65 -3.79
C ASP A 17 5.46 19.02 -4.21
N GLY A 18 4.84 18.26 -3.32
CA GLY A 18 3.57 17.59 -3.59
C GLY A 18 3.71 16.17 -4.15
N THR A 19 4.92 15.71 -4.44
CA THR A 19 5.16 14.33 -4.89
C THR A 19 4.76 13.33 -3.82
N THR A 20 4.06 12.27 -4.20
CA THR A 20 3.61 11.22 -3.28
C THR A 20 4.23 9.87 -3.64
N VAL A 21 4.63 9.13 -2.61
CA VAL A 21 5.16 7.78 -2.72
C VAL A 21 4.43 6.89 -1.73
N LEU A 22 3.86 5.79 -2.22
CA LEU A 22 3.22 4.78 -1.39
C LEU A 22 4.13 3.56 -1.31
N SER A 23 4.50 3.18 -0.09
CA SER A 23 5.41 2.05 0.14
C SER A 23 4.66 0.77 0.48
N ASP A 24 5.15 -0.35 -0.05
CA ASP A 24 4.74 -1.72 0.30
C ASP A 24 3.23 -1.87 0.55
N PRO A 25 2.36 -1.51 -0.41
CA PRO A 25 0.92 -1.60 -0.19
C PRO A 25 0.45 -3.05 -0.17
N TRP A 26 0.08 -3.52 1.01
CA TRP A 26 -0.55 -4.81 1.21
C TRP A 26 -1.83 -4.60 2.02
N TYR A 27 -2.98 -4.74 1.35
CA TYR A 27 -4.29 -4.49 1.97
C TYR A 27 -5.17 -5.74 2.03
N GLU A 28 -4.65 -6.88 1.57
CA GLU A 28 -5.40 -8.13 1.54
C GLU A 28 -5.01 -9.01 2.72
N ASP A 29 -6.02 -9.50 3.45
CA ASP A 29 -5.81 -10.44 4.55
C ASP A 29 -5.65 -11.87 4.04
N GLY A 30 -5.08 -12.73 4.88
CA GLY A 30 -5.01 -14.15 4.62
C GLY A 30 -3.91 -14.60 3.67
N ILE A 31 -2.88 -13.78 3.45
CA ILE A 31 -1.71 -14.21 2.66
C ILE A 31 -0.93 -15.32 3.38
N TYR A 32 -0.02 -15.98 2.68
CA TYR A 32 0.71 -17.15 3.16
C TYR A 32 -0.25 -18.25 3.66
N HIS A 33 -1.17 -18.67 2.76
CA HIS A 33 -2.17 -19.72 3.05
C HIS A 33 -3.07 -19.39 4.26
N GLY A 34 -3.42 -18.12 4.41
CA GLY A 34 -4.32 -17.68 5.48
C GLY A 34 -3.64 -17.41 6.80
N LEU A 35 -2.31 -17.35 6.85
CA LEU A 35 -1.57 -17.19 8.11
C LEU A 35 -1.30 -15.73 8.49
N LEU A 36 -1.31 -14.81 7.54
CA LEU A 36 -1.01 -13.39 7.82
C LEU A 36 -2.20 -12.50 7.55
N PHE A 37 -2.44 -11.56 8.48
CA PHE A 37 -3.52 -10.58 8.43
C PHE A 37 -2.97 -9.22 8.79
N ASN A 38 -3.64 -8.16 8.31
CA ASN A 38 -3.32 -6.79 8.75
C ASN A 38 -3.79 -6.60 10.20
N TYR A 39 -2.95 -5.99 11.04
CA TYR A 39 -3.29 -5.65 12.41
C TYR A 39 -2.76 -4.24 12.75
N PRO A 40 -3.60 -3.35 13.28
CA PRO A 40 -5.06 -3.54 13.41
C PRO A 40 -5.73 -3.73 12.05
N PRO A 41 -6.89 -4.41 12.00
CA PRO A 41 -7.59 -4.63 10.73
C PRO A 41 -7.93 -3.30 10.05
N MET A 42 -7.80 -3.28 8.72
CA MET A 42 -8.22 -2.11 7.95
C MET A 42 -9.75 -2.08 7.85
N HIS A 43 -10.35 -0.94 8.18
CA HIS A 43 -11.77 -0.74 7.91
C HIS A 43 -12.01 -0.62 6.40
N GLU A 44 -13.20 -1.05 5.97
CA GLU A 44 -13.55 -1.03 4.55
C GLU A 44 -13.44 0.36 3.93
N LYS A 45 -13.85 1.42 4.65
CA LYS A 45 -13.73 2.80 4.17
C LYS A 45 -12.27 3.21 4.01
N GLN A 46 -11.42 2.82 4.94
CA GLN A 46 -9.99 3.09 4.91
C GLN A 46 -9.35 2.35 3.73
N ARG A 47 -9.68 1.07 3.57
CA ARG A 47 -9.17 0.25 2.47
C ARG A 47 -9.56 0.83 1.13
N THR A 48 -10.82 1.23 0.96
CA THR A 48 -11.32 1.85 -0.26
C THR A 48 -10.58 3.16 -0.56
N ARG A 49 -10.36 3.98 0.46
CA ARG A 49 -9.61 5.24 0.32
C ARG A 49 -8.21 4.98 -0.23
N TYR A 50 -7.49 4.02 0.36
CA TYR A 50 -6.11 3.75 -0.04
C TYR A 50 -5.99 3.01 -1.36
N LEU A 51 -6.98 2.19 -1.74
CA LEU A 51 -7.01 1.57 -3.07
C LEU A 51 -7.29 2.58 -4.19
N ASN A 52 -7.97 3.68 -3.87
CA ASN A 52 -8.30 4.73 -4.84
C ASN A 52 -7.24 5.84 -4.91
N LEU A 53 -6.15 5.73 -4.16
CA LEU A 53 -5.06 6.69 -4.24
C LEU A 53 -4.38 6.60 -5.60
N LYS A 54 -3.90 7.76 -6.07
CA LYS A 54 -3.07 7.87 -7.26
C LYS A 54 -1.70 8.42 -6.87
N PRO A 55 -0.85 7.62 -6.21
CA PRO A 55 0.48 8.08 -5.85
C PRO A 55 1.31 8.29 -7.11
N ASP A 56 2.30 9.18 -7.03
CA ASP A 56 3.20 9.40 -8.15
C ASP A 56 4.13 8.21 -8.36
N TYR A 57 4.50 7.53 -7.26
CA TYR A 57 5.37 6.35 -7.29
C TYR A 57 4.89 5.31 -6.28
N LEU A 58 5.14 4.05 -6.62
CA LEU A 58 5.03 2.92 -5.69
C LEU A 58 6.42 2.43 -5.34
N TYR A 59 6.69 2.21 -4.06
CA TYR A 59 7.96 1.66 -3.60
C TYR A 59 7.72 0.29 -2.99
N ILE A 60 8.43 -0.71 -3.49
CA ILE A 60 8.38 -2.08 -2.99
C ILE A 60 9.76 -2.43 -2.45
N SER A 61 9.86 -2.68 -1.14
CA SER A 61 11.15 -2.94 -0.50
C SER A 61 11.71 -4.31 -0.87
N HIS A 62 10.83 -5.31 -0.98
CA HIS A 62 11.21 -6.67 -1.39
C HIS A 62 9.96 -7.46 -1.80
N ILE A 63 10.14 -8.70 -2.26
CA ILE A 63 9.07 -9.47 -2.92
C ILE A 63 8.26 -10.39 -1.99
N HIS A 64 8.44 -10.30 -0.66
CA HIS A 64 7.59 -11.05 0.26
C HIS A 64 6.13 -10.57 0.16
N GLY A 65 5.17 -11.48 0.40
CA GLY A 65 3.75 -11.23 0.17
C GLY A 65 3.13 -10.11 1.01
N ASP A 66 3.70 -9.81 2.18
CA ASP A 66 3.27 -8.70 3.03
C ASP A 66 3.85 -7.34 2.60
N HIS A 67 4.67 -7.31 1.56
CA HIS A 67 5.24 -6.11 0.95
C HIS A 67 4.90 -6.00 -0.53
N PHE A 68 4.99 -7.10 -1.26
CA PHE A 68 4.61 -7.19 -2.67
C PHE A 68 3.36 -8.04 -2.79
N ASN A 69 2.21 -7.39 -2.98
CA ASN A 69 0.93 -8.10 -3.09
C ASN A 69 0.28 -7.78 -4.44
N PRO A 70 0.25 -8.73 -5.39
CA PRO A 70 -0.32 -8.48 -6.71
C PRO A 70 -1.80 -8.09 -6.67
N PHE A 71 -2.58 -8.63 -5.73
CA PHE A 71 -4.00 -8.27 -5.63
C PHE A 71 -4.18 -6.80 -5.24
N THR A 72 -3.45 -6.33 -4.23
CA THR A 72 -3.48 -4.92 -3.86
C THR A 72 -2.95 -4.07 -5.01
N LEU A 73 -1.81 -4.44 -5.60
CA LEU A 73 -1.19 -3.67 -6.68
C LEU A 73 -2.06 -3.58 -7.92
N SER A 74 -2.90 -4.58 -8.18
CA SER A 74 -3.79 -4.58 -9.35
C SER A 74 -4.81 -3.45 -9.34
N HIS A 75 -5.08 -2.85 -8.18
CA HIS A 75 -6.02 -1.73 -8.03
C HIS A 75 -5.40 -0.38 -8.39
N PHE A 76 -4.07 -0.30 -8.49
CA PHE A 76 -3.40 0.95 -8.86
C PHE A 76 -3.23 1.06 -10.37
N ASP A 77 -3.15 2.31 -10.85
CA ASP A 77 -2.95 2.58 -12.27
C ASP A 77 -1.62 1.97 -12.72
N LYS A 78 -1.65 1.27 -13.84
CA LYS A 78 -0.46 0.62 -14.41
C LYS A 78 0.61 1.60 -14.87
N ASP A 79 0.24 2.86 -15.05
CA ASP A 79 1.18 3.92 -15.46
C ASP A 79 2.00 4.45 -14.29
N ILE A 80 1.67 4.07 -13.04
CA ILE A 80 2.43 4.50 -11.87
C ILE A 80 3.76 3.73 -11.82
N PRO A 81 4.91 4.43 -11.84
CA PRO A 81 6.21 3.76 -11.73
C PRO A 81 6.40 3.09 -10.37
N ILE A 82 7.05 1.97 -10.40
CA ILE A 82 7.44 1.21 -9.19
C ILE A 82 8.95 1.34 -8.97
#